data_fb3fccbcd7546a8b03eb15ab6f046cb4
#
_entry.id   fb3fccbcd7546a8b03eb15ab6f046cb4
#
_cell.length_a   1.000
_cell.length_b   1.000
_cell.length_c   1.000
_cell.angle_alpha   90.00
_cell.angle_beta   90.00
_cell.angle_gamma   90.00
#
_symmetry.space_group_name_H-M   'P 1'
#
loop_
_entity.id
_entity.type
_entity.pdbx_description
1 polymer ?
#
loop_
_entity_poly.entity_id
_entity_poly.type
_entity_poly.pdbx_seq_one_letter_code
_entity_poly.pdbx_strand_id
1 'polypeptide(L)'
;MAVHPKPGVQERILLHLLDYTDFKNSVEVPFALSQMGIANAVAIARSNVPRAIAGLKDQGLLIERQAHVKGVSRKRKAYFLTDPGMNLSEETWRRLRSFPLRAILEDGQTVHSTLGDVNQKLPF
;
A
#
# COMPACT_ATOMS: atom_id res chain seq x y z
N MET A 1 1.70 3.46 26.12
CA MET A 1 1.17 2.67 25.02
C MET A 1 2.24 2.46 23.96
N ALA A 2 2.40 1.23 23.52
CA ALA A 2 3.42 0.95 22.51
C ALA A 2 2.97 1.53 21.15
N VAL A 3 3.89 2.22 20.47
CA VAL A 3 3.68 2.72 19.13
C VAL A 3 4.35 1.73 18.18
N HIS A 4 3.60 1.17 17.26
CA HIS A 4 4.15 0.25 16.28
C HIS A 4 4.93 1.03 15.23
N PRO A 5 6.26 0.83 15.12
CA PRO A 5 7.04 1.53 14.11
C PRO A 5 6.79 1.02 12.69
N LYS A 6 6.28 -0.21 12.55
CA LYS A 6 6.02 -0.80 11.24
C LYS A 6 4.53 -0.75 10.93
N PRO A 7 4.15 -0.36 9.73
CA PRO A 7 2.75 -0.37 9.33
C PRO A 7 2.22 -1.81 9.22
N GLY A 8 0.94 -1.97 9.50
CA GLY A 8 0.25 -3.24 9.28
C GLY A 8 0.02 -3.52 7.80
N VAL A 9 -0.49 -4.73 7.50
CA VAL A 9 -0.71 -5.16 6.11
C VAL A 9 -1.66 -4.21 5.38
N GLN A 10 -2.79 -3.84 5.99
CA GLN A 10 -3.75 -2.95 5.34
C GLN A 10 -3.13 -1.57 5.09
N GLU A 11 -2.37 -1.06 6.05
CA GLU A 11 -1.69 0.22 5.86
C GLU A 11 -0.68 0.17 4.73
N ARG A 12 0.07 -0.93 4.62
CA ARG A 12 1.04 -1.10 3.52
C ARG A 12 0.36 -1.15 2.16
N ILE A 13 -0.81 -1.81 2.08
CA ILE A 13 -1.58 -1.85 0.84
C ILE A 13 -2.05 -0.44 0.46
N LEU A 14 -2.59 0.30 1.42
CA LEU A 14 -3.03 1.68 1.17
C LEU A 14 -1.88 2.55 0.66
N LEU A 15 -0.73 2.46 1.30
CA LEU A 15 0.45 3.24 0.89
C LEU A 15 0.94 2.85 -0.50
N HIS A 16 0.92 1.56 -0.81
CA HIS A 16 1.30 1.08 -2.12
C HIS A 16 0.38 1.63 -3.20
N LEU A 17 -0.93 1.60 -2.97
CA LEU A 17 -1.90 2.05 -3.95
C LEU A 17 -1.92 3.57 -4.12
N LEU A 18 -1.40 4.31 -3.16
CA LEU A 18 -1.35 5.77 -3.24
C LEU A 18 -0.54 6.25 -4.44
N ASP A 19 0.45 5.48 -4.89
CA ASP A 19 1.26 5.83 -6.07
C ASP A 19 0.52 5.59 -7.39
N TYR A 20 -0.68 5.00 -7.36
CA TYR A 20 -1.39 4.57 -8.58
C TYR A 20 -2.80 5.14 -8.66
N THR A 21 -3.02 6.34 -8.14
CA THR A 21 -4.36 6.94 -8.09
C THR A 21 -4.87 7.38 -9.47
N ASP A 22 -3.99 7.55 -10.45
CA ASP A 22 -4.35 8.03 -11.77
C ASP A 22 -5.00 6.97 -12.66
N PHE A 23 -5.06 5.71 -12.22
CA PHE A 23 -5.49 4.59 -13.06
C PHE A 23 -6.93 4.15 -12.83
N LYS A 24 -7.67 4.84 -11.98
CA LYS A 24 -9.02 4.42 -11.56
C LYS A 24 -9.96 4.17 -12.73
N ASN A 25 -9.86 4.97 -13.78
CA ASN A 25 -10.70 4.85 -14.98
C ASN A 25 -9.96 4.34 -16.21
N SER A 26 -8.74 3.86 -16.04
CA SER A 26 -7.93 3.40 -17.17
C SER A 26 -8.37 2.01 -17.63
N VAL A 27 -8.33 1.78 -18.94
CA VAL A 27 -8.63 0.45 -19.51
C VAL A 27 -7.53 -0.53 -19.16
N GLU A 28 -6.28 -0.10 -19.31
CA GLU A 28 -5.12 -0.91 -18.95
C GLU A 28 -4.48 -0.31 -17.70
N VAL A 29 -4.12 -1.16 -16.75
CA VAL A 29 -3.56 -0.75 -15.47
C VAL A 29 -2.23 -1.46 -15.21
N PRO A 30 -1.35 -0.88 -14.39
CA PRO A 30 -0.11 -1.54 -14.00
C PRO A 30 -0.37 -2.83 -13.24
N PHE A 31 0.56 -3.77 -13.36
CA PHE A 31 0.53 -5.04 -12.62
C PHE A 31 0.44 -4.81 -11.10
N ALA A 32 1.02 -3.72 -10.62
CA ALA A 32 1.01 -3.35 -9.20
C ALA A 32 -0.39 -3.26 -8.60
N LEU A 33 -1.43 -3.06 -9.41
CA LEU A 33 -2.81 -2.94 -8.93
C LEU A 33 -3.54 -4.28 -8.88
N SER A 34 -2.93 -5.37 -9.35
CA SER A 34 -3.50 -6.72 -9.26
C SER A 34 -3.22 -7.33 -7.89
N GLN A 35 -3.92 -8.43 -7.56
CA GLN A 35 -3.65 -9.13 -6.30
C GLN A 35 -2.19 -9.56 -6.17
N MET A 36 -1.63 -10.14 -7.25
CA MET A 36 -0.25 -10.60 -7.22
C MET A 36 0.73 -9.43 -7.10
N GLY A 37 0.47 -8.33 -7.80
CA GLY A 37 1.29 -7.14 -7.70
C GLY A 37 1.28 -6.53 -6.31
N ILE A 38 0.12 -6.53 -5.67
CA ILE A 38 -0.02 -6.06 -4.29
C ILE A 38 0.75 -6.99 -3.35
N ALA A 39 0.59 -8.31 -3.50
CA ALA A 39 1.31 -9.27 -2.66
C ALA A 39 2.81 -9.08 -2.75
N ASN A 40 3.33 -8.90 -3.97
CA ASN A 40 4.76 -8.68 -4.18
C ASN A 40 5.23 -7.37 -3.56
N ALA A 41 4.46 -6.30 -3.73
CA ALA A 41 4.85 -4.97 -3.26
C ALA A 41 4.87 -4.87 -1.74
N VAL A 42 3.90 -5.50 -1.06
CA VAL A 42 3.81 -5.41 0.39
C VAL A 42 4.41 -6.63 1.10
N ALA A 43 5.01 -7.54 0.34
CA ALA A 43 5.76 -8.69 0.85
C ALA A 43 4.92 -9.58 1.77
N ILE A 44 3.72 -9.96 1.31
CA ILE A 44 2.87 -10.92 2.01
C ILE A 44 2.57 -12.10 1.09
N ALA A 45 2.16 -13.22 1.68
CA ALA A 45 1.73 -14.36 0.89
C ALA A 45 0.50 -13.99 0.06
N ARG A 46 0.47 -14.40 -1.20
CA ARG A 46 -0.65 -14.11 -2.10
C ARG A 46 -1.98 -14.56 -1.51
N SER A 47 -1.99 -15.67 -0.78
CA SER A 47 -3.19 -16.21 -0.15
C SER A 47 -3.78 -15.28 0.93
N ASN A 48 -2.98 -14.36 1.47
CA ASN A 48 -3.43 -13.41 2.49
C ASN A 48 -4.00 -12.12 1.90
N VAL A 49 -3.79 -11.88 0.60
CA VAL A 49 -4.24 -10.64 -0.04
C VAL A 49 -5.76 -10.52 -0.06
N PRO A 50 -6.53 -11.57 -0.44
CA PRO A 50 -7.99 -11.44 -0.50
C PRO A 50 -8.61 -11.01 0.82
N ARG A 51 -8.11 -11.50 1.95
CA ARG A 51 -8.63 -11.13 3.27
C ARG A 51 -8.36 -9.67 3.58
N ALA A 52 -7.13 -9.22 3.35
CA ALA A 52 -6.77 -7.83 3.61
C ALA A 52 -7.57 -6.87 2.72
N ILE A 53 -7.72 -7.22 1.46
CA ILE A 53 -8.49 -6.43 0.49
C ILE A 53 -9.97 -6.39 0.89
N ALA A 54 -10.55 -7.53 1.30
CA ALA A 54 -11.94 -7.56 1.74
C ALA A 54 -12.18 -6.61 2.91
N GLY A 55 -11.26 -6.58 3.87
CA GLY A 55 -11.35 -5.67 5.00
C GLY A 55 -11.32 -4.20 4.57
N LEU A 56 -10.46 -3.86 3.62
CA LEU A 56 -10.38 -2.49 3.10
C LEU A 56 -11.62 -2.12 2.29
N LYS A 57 -12.16 -3.04 1.51
CA LYS A 57 -13.40 -2.82 0.76
C LYS A 57 -14.57 -2.60 1.71
N ASP A 58 -14.67 -3.39 2.77
CA ASP A 58 -15.73 -3.27 3.77
C ASP A 58 -15.69 -1.91 4.47
N GLN A 59 -14.52 -1.34 4.61
CA GLN A 59 -14.34 -0.01 5.19
C GLN A 59 -14.59 1.12 4.17
N GLY A 60 -14.89 0.78 2.92
CA GLY A 60 -15.10 1.77 1.88
C GLY A 60 -13.83 2.45 1.38
N LEU A 61 -12.67 1.83 1.60
CA LEU A 61 -11.37 2.42 1.26
C LEU A 61 -10.86 2.01 -0.11
N LEU A 62 -11.34 0.87 -0.64
CA LEU A 62 -10.97 0.36 -1.95
C LEU A 62 -12.21 0.02 -2.77
N ILE A 63 -12.06 0.12 -4.07
CA ILE A 63 -12.98 -0.49 -5.04
C ILE A 63 -12.23 -1.52 -5.86
N GLU A 64 -12.98 -2.50 -6.36
CA GLU A 64 -12.48 -3.57 -7.21
C GLU A 64 -13.10 -3.44 -8.59
N ARG A 65 -12.31 -3.65 -9.62
CA ARG A 65 -12.78 -3.60 -10.99
C ARG A 65 -11.99 -4.57 -11.85
N GLN A 66 -12.66 -5.21 -12.81
CA GLN A 66 -11.97 -5.96 -13.85
C GLN A 66 -11.24 -4.99 -14.77
N ALA A 67 -9.99 -5.28 -15.08
CA ALA A 67 -9.18 -4.44 -15.95
C ALA A 67 -8.15 -5.28 -16.70
N HIS A 68 -7.68 -4.74 -17.82
CA HIS A 68 -6.52 -5.28 -18.51
C HIS A 68 -5.28 -4.90 -17.70
N VAL A 69 -4.61 -5.90 -17.17
CA VAL A 69 -3.39 -5.69 -16.41
C VAL A 69 -2.21 -5.82 -17.37
N LYS A 70 -1.33 -4.84 -17.37
CA LYS A 70 -0.18 -4.83 -18.28
C LYS A 70 0.66 -6.10 -18.08
N GLY A 71 0.95 -6.77 -19.18
CA GLY A 71 1.71 -8.02 -19.17
C GLY A 71 0.89 -9.27 -18.90
N VAL A 72 -0.42 -9.15 -18.74
CA VAL A 72 -1.32 -10.28 -18.50
C VAL A 72 -2.33 -10.37 -19.63
N SER A 73 -2.53 -11.57 -20.19
CA SER A 73 -3.37 -11.74 -21.38
C SER A 73 -4.87 -11.66 -21.10
N ARG A 74 -5.30 -11.91 -19.88
CA ARG A 74 -6.71 -11.89 -19.49
C ARG A 74 -6.98 -10.76 -18.53
N LYS A 75 -8.23 -10.29 -18.52
CA LYS A 75 -8.66 -9.34 -17.49
C LYS A 75 -8.49 -9.93 -16.11
N ARG A 76 -8.09 -9.10 -15.18
CA ARG A 76 -7.90 -9.44 -13.77
C ARG A 76 -8.60 -8.42 -12.90
N LYS A 77 -8.85 -8.79 -11.66
CA LYS A 77 -9.30 -7.84 -10.66
C LYS A 77 -8.17 -6.87 -10.35
N ALA A 78 -8.49 -5.60 -10.39
CA ALA A 78 -7.59 -4.53 -10.02
C ALA A 78 -8.26 -3.69 -8.94
N TYR A 79 -7.45 -3.04 -8.11
CA TYR A 79 -7.91 -2.38 -6.89
C TYR A 79 -7.46 -0.93 -6.90
N PHE A 80 -8.39 -0.05 -6.50
CA PHE A 80 -8.18 1.39 -6.57
C PHE A 80 -8.65 2.02 -5.28
N LEU A 81 -7.95 3.06 -4.84
CA LEU A 81 -8.37 3.81 -3.66
C LEU A 81 -9.64 4.61 -3.97
N THR A 82 -10.57 4.61 -3.02
CA THR A 82 -11.68 5.56 -3.00
C THR A 82 -11.17 6.90 -2.46
N ASP A 83 -12.02 7.94 -2.48
CA ASP A 83 -11.65 9.21 -1.87
C ASP A 83 -11.33 9.06 -0.37
N PRO A 84 -12.15 8.37 0.43
CA PRO A 84 -11.75 8.07 1.81
C PRO A 84 -10.46 7.26 1.90
N GLY A 85 -10.23 6.32 0.97
CA GLY A 85 -9.01 5.54 0.92
C GLY A 85 -7.79 6.41 0.65
N MET A 86 -7.89 7.36 -0.28
CA MET A 86 -6.81 8.31 -0.55
C MET A 86 -6.51 9.16 0.67
N ASN A 87 -7.55 9.69 1.31
CA ASN A 87 -7.38 10.54 2.49
C ASN A 87 -6.68 9.79 3.62
N LEU A 88 -7.10 8.55 3.87
CA LEU A 88 -6.47 7.73 4.90
C LEU A 88 -5.04 7.37 4.55
N SER A 89 -4.78 7.06 3.27
CA SER A 89 -3.43 6.73 2.81
C SER A 89 -2.48 7.91 2.99
N GLU A 90 -2.92 9.12 2.64
CA GLU A 90 -2.12 10.32 2.80
C GLU A 90 -1.86 10.64 4.27
N GLU A 91 -2.87 10.47 5.11
CA GLU A 91 -2.73 10.65 6.55
C GLU A 91 -1.74 9.64 7.13
N THR A 92 -1.86 8.38 6.72
CA THR A 92 -0.96 7.32 7.14
C THR A 92 0.47 7.63 6.72
N TRP A 93 0.66 8.09 5.48
CA TRP A 93 1.98 8.47 4.98
C TRP A 93 2.58 9.60 5.79
N ARG A 94 1.80 10.66 6.07
CA ARG A 94 2.28 11.78 6.87
C ARG A 94 2.70 11.35 8.26
N ARG A 95 1.91 10.47 8.88
CA ARG A 95 2.23 9.94 10.20
C ARG A 95 3.53 9.14 10.19
N LEU A 96 3.67 8.23 9.21
CA LEU A 96 4.84 7.34 9.14
C LEU A 96 6.12 8.08 8.78
N ARG A 97 6.06 9.03 7.87
CA ARG A 97 7.27 9.78 7.49
C ARG A 97 7.80 10.67 8.60
N SER A 98 6.94 10.99 9.57
CA SER A 98 7.35 11.74 10.76
C SER A 98 7.89 10.85 11.86
N PHE A 99 7.79 9.52 11.71
CA PHE A 99 8.24 8.57 12.70
C PHE A 99 9.77 8.53 12.70
N PRO A 100 10.44 8.59 13.88
CA PRO A 100 11.91 8.50 13.91
C PRO A 100 12.38 7.18 13.31
N LEU A 101 13.33 7.26 12.39
CA LEU A 101 13.84 6.08 11.70
C LEU A 101 14.43 5.06 12.68
N ARG A 102 15.06 5.54 13.73
CA ARG A 102 15.63 4.71 14.78
C ARG A 102 14.60 3.77 15.42
N ALA A 103 13.35 4.18 15.50
CA ALA A 103 12.29 3.36 16.09
C ALA A 103 11.90 2.19 15.18
N ILE A 104 12.26 2.23 13.90
CA ILE A 104 11.93 1.20 12.91
C ILE A 104 13.06 0.22 12.71
N LEU A 105 14.30 0.69 12.82
CA LEU A 105 15.49 -0.15 12.67
C LEU A 105 15.74 -0.95 13.95
N GLU A 106 15.80 -2.25 13.80
CA GLU A 106 15.94 -3.16 14.94
C GLU A 106 17.38 -3.49 15.31
N ASP A 107 18.33 -3.09 14.49
CA ASP A 107 19.74 -3.48 14.65
C ASP A 107 20.53 -2.52 15.54
N GLY A 108 19.89 -1.56 16.15
CA GLY A 108 20.54 -0.61 17.05
C GLY A 108 21.27 0.53 16.37
N GLN A 109 21.20 0.63 15.06
CA GLN A 109 21.81 1.76 14.37
C GLN A 109 21.09 3.06 14.74
N THR A 110 21.87 4.11 14.98
CA THR A 110 21.34 5.42 15.30
C THR A 110 21.29 6.26 14.04
N VAL A 111 20.08 6.60 13.61
CA VAL A 111 19.85 7.45 12.45
C VAL A 111 18.94 8.58 12.89
N HIS A 112 19.30 9.81 12.56
CA HIS A 112 18.57 11.00 13.00
C HIS A 112 17.67 11.57 11.91
N SER A 113 17.19 10.73 10.99
CA SER A 113 16.26 11.12 9.96
C SER A 113 14.90 10.44 10.17
N THR A 114 13.89 10.89 9.45
CA THR A 114 12.58 10.24 9.41
C THR A 114 12.47 9.40 8.14
N LEU A 115 11.40 8.61 8.05
CA LEU A 115 11.15 7.84 6.83
C LEU A 115 11.02 8.72 5.60
N GLY A 116 10.46 9.91 5.75
CA GLY A 116 10.32 10.86 4.64
C GLY A 116 11.65 11.38 4.11
N ASP A 117 12.67 11.41 4.96
CA ASP A 117 14.00 11.92 4.59
C ASP A 117 14.84 10.87 3.86
N VAL A 118 14.53 9.58 4.03
CA VAL A 118 15.36 8.49 3.51
C VAL A 118 15.00 8.14 2.08
N ASN A 119 13.73 7.93 1.81
CA ASN A 119 13.27 7.54 0.49
C ASN A 119 11.78 7.83 0.38
N GLN A 120 11.34 8.01 -0.85
CA GLN A 120 9.91 8.19 -1.14
C GLN A 120 9.15 6.88 -1.03
N LYS A 121 9.82 5.74 -1.14
CA LYS A 121 9.18 4.44 -0.99
C LYS A 121 9.60 3.82 0.32
N LEU A 122 8.62 3.34 1.09
CA LEU A 122 8.90 2.66 2.34
C LEU A 122 9.46 1.27 2.07
N PRO A 123 10.41 0.79 2.89
CA PRO A 123 11.07 -0.50 2.67
C PRO A 123 10.26 -1.66 3.27
N PHE A 124 9.14 -1.96 2.70
CA PHE A 124 8.40 -3.14 3.15
C PHE A 124 7.98 -4.05 2.05
#